data_bf6f98ed00da41246be149ec7e3a3abf
#
_entry.id   bf6f98ed00da41246be149ec7e3a3abf
#
_cell.length_a   1.000
_cell.length_b   1.000
_cell.length_c   1.000
_cell.angle_alpha   90.00
_cell.angle_beta   90.00
_cell.angle_gamma   90.00
#
_symmetry.space_group_name_H-M   'P 1'
#
loop_
_entity.id
_entity.type
_entity.pdbx_description
1 polymer ?
#
loop_
_entity_poly.entity_id
_entity_poly.type
_entity_poly.pdbx_seq_one_letter_code
_entity_poly.pdbx_strand_id
1 'polypeptide(L)'
;MKRIIFCLCSVFAANISFGQPATDIYLFDLSIKKDKVSISNPINITNHKGYDNQPSFHPEKTIIYYSSTNDDGRTDIRSYDYKSKQTKSITQTTEKEYSPTVTPDGQYLSCIIQRDNGAQDLGKYPIDGGEPIVLIDNLIVGYHVWADNSHLGLFVLGTPNTFHYYLLPMKKDATLGENIGRSLHRIPGESAISFVNKASEKEWVIKKLQTETMQISNLGTTLNGSEDLSWLPDGKIVMSDGTKLFYLQPDKGQNWNAVEIESGANVLKGVSRLAVSANGKKLAVVVTE
;
A
#
# COMPACT_ATOMS: atom_id res chain seq x y z
N MET A 1 4.55 31.83 60.56
CA MET A 1 5.13 31.25 59.34
C MET A 1 4.20 30.13 58.86
N LYS A 2 3.40 30.39 57.80
CA LYS A 2 2.51 29.37 57.21
C LYS A 2 3.29 28.67 56.08
N ARG A 3 3.49 27.36 56.18
CA ARG A 3 4.09 26.53 55.14
C ARG A 3 2.99 26.16 54.14
N ILE A 4 3.16 26.61 52.89
CA ILE A 4 2.32 26.20 51.77
C ILE A 4 2.96 24.94 51.20
N ILE A 5 2.24 23.81 51.25
CA ILE A 5 2.62 22.54 50.61
C ILE A 5 2.05 22.58 49.19
N PHE A 6 2.93 22.64 48.19
CA PHE A 6 2.58 22.49 46.78
C PHE A 6 2.47 20.99 46.46
N CYS A 7 1.25 20.54 46.26
CA CYS A 7 1.00 19.19 45.76
C CYS A 7 1.16 19.16 44.27
N LEU A 8 2.24 18.55 43.77
CA LEU A 8 2.50 18.37 42.33
C LEU A 8 1.67 17.17 41.88
N CYS A 9 0.52 17.41 41.26
CA CYS A 9 -0.24 16.37 40.55
C CYS A 9 0.44 16.05 39.25
N SER A 10 1.17 14.94 39.18
CA SER A 10 1.69 14.36 37.93
C SER A 10 0.52 13.78 37.14
N VAL A 11 0.13 14.45 36.07
CA VAL A 11 -0.83 13.90 35.10
C VAL A 11 -0.08 12.86 34.27
N PHE A 12 -0.30 11.58 34.56
CA PHE A 12 0.10 10.50 33.70
C PHE A 12 -0.80 10.56 32.42
N ALA A 13 -0.29 11.09 31.32
CA ALA A 13 -0.91 10.90 30.01
C ALA A 13 -0.74 9.43 29.63
N ALA A 14 -1.80 8.65 29.76
CA ALA A 14 -1.85 7.31 29.19
C ALA A 14 -1.81 7.46 27.67
N ASN A 15 -0.71 7.08 27.04
CA ASN A 15 -0.66 6.90 25.59
C ASN A 15 -1.57 5.73 25.24
N ILE A 16 -2.80 6.03 24.81
CA ILE A 16 -3.70 5.04 24.22
C ILE A 16 -3.12 4.74 22.83
N SER A 17 -2.31 3.70 22.76
CA SER A 17 -1.93 3.11 21.48
C SER A 17 -3.18 2.47 20.88
N PHE A 18 -3.81 3.12 19.94
CA PHE A 18 -4.83 2.47 19.10
C PHE A 18 -4.08 1.42 18.27
N GLY A 19 -4.30 0.14 18.58
CA GLY A 19 -3.85 -0.96 17.74
C GLY A 19 -4.40 -0.77 16.32
N GLN A 20 -3.68 -1.26 15.32
CA GLN A 20 -4.16 -1.24 13.95
C GLN A 20 -5.48 -2.05 13.85
N PRO A 21 -6.47 -1.62 13.05
CA PRO A 21 -7.73 -2.34 12.93
C PRO A 21 -7.51 -3.76 12.43
N ALA A 22 -8.23 -4.71 12.98
CA ALA A 22 -8.23 -6.09 12.51
C ALA A 22 -8.77 -6.15 11.07
N THR A 23 -8.01 -6.79 10.19
CA THR A 23 -8.31 -6.89 8.76
C THR A 23 -7.87 -8.23 8.19
N ASP A 24 -8.66 -8.74 7.24
CA ASP A 24 -8.38 -9.92 6.44
C ASP A 24 -8.11 -9.56 4.98
N ILE A 25 -7.39 -10.44 4.29
CA ILE A 25 -7.17 -10.35 2.84
C ILE A 25 -7.99 -11.42 2.13
N TYR A 26 -8.91 -10.98 1.26
CA TYR A 26 -9.64 -11.86 0.35
C TYR A 26 -9.04 -11.80 -1.05
N LEU A 27 -8.82 -12.98 -1.63
CA LEU A 27 -8.34 -13.15 -3.00
C LEU A 27 -9.52 -13.54 -3.88
N PHE A 28 -9.82 -12.72 -4.89
CA PHE A 28 -10.84 -12.95 -5.91
C PHE A 28 -10.22 -13.38 -7.25
N ASP A 29 -10.96 -14.14 -8.02
CA ASP A 29 -10.74 -14.22 -9.46
C ASP A 29 -11.17 -12.90 -10.11
N LEU A 30 -10.33 -12.39 -11.02
CA LEU A 30 -10.56 -11.14 -11.74
C LEU A 30 -10.71 -11.43 -13.23
N SER A 31 -11.73 -10.86 -13.85
CA SER A 31 -11.97 -10.91 -15.28
C SER A 31 -12.04 -9.49 -15.85
N ILE A 32 -11.18 -9.20 -16.82
CA ILE A 32 -11.08 -7.90 -17.48
C ILE A 32 -11.48 -8.08 -18.92
N LYS A 33 -12.57 -7.44 -19.33
CA LYS A 33 -13.04 -7.37 -20.71
C LYS A 33 -13.05 -5.90 -21.15
N LYS A 34 -13.18 -5.63 -22.44
CA LYS A 34 -13.11 -4.28 -23.00
C LYS A 34 -13.95 -3.26 -22.21
N ASP A 35 -15.21 -3.58 -21.96
CA ASP A 35 -16.18 -2.65 -21.34
C ASP A 35 -16.74 -3.19 -20.01
N LYS A 36 -16.05 -4.18 -19.40
CA LYS A 36 -16.54 -4.84 -18.19
C LYS A 36 -15.37 -5.34 -17.34
N VAL A 37 -15.47 -5.13 -16.04
CA VAL A 37 -14.60 -5.73 -15.04
C VAL A 37 -15.49 -6.52 -14.07
N SER A 38 -15.16 -7.77 -13.79
CA SER A 38 -15.89 -8.58 -12.82
C SER A 38 -14.95 -9.35 -11.90
N ILE A 39 -15.47 -9.67 -10.70
CA ILE A 39 -14.79 -10.49 -9.69
C ILE A 39 -15.69 -11.63 -9.24
N SER A 40 -15.06 -12.75 -8.86
CA SER A 40 -15.75 -13.95 -8.36
C SER A 40 -14.87 -14.78 -7.43
N ASN A 41 -15.42 -15.84 -6.84
CA ASN A 41 -14.71 -16.87 -6.08
C ASN A 41 -13.79 -16.34 -4.97
N PRO A 42 -14.32 -15.57 -3.98
CA PRO A 42 -13.51 -15.05 -2.89
C PRO A 42 -12.95 -16.16 -2.00
N ILE A 43 -11.69 -16.06 -1.65
CA ILE A 43 -11.02 -16.93 -0.69
C ILE A 43 -10.35 -16.02 0.34
N ASN A 44 -10.66 -16.20 1.64
CA ASN A 44 -9.87 -15.58 2.71
C ASN A 44 -8.50 -16.27 2.78
N ILE A 45 -7.42 -15.52 2.54
CA ILE A 45 -6.06 -16.07 2.49
C ILE A 45 -5.29 -15.87 3.80
N THR A 46 -5.82 -15.09 4.71
CA THR A 46 -5.20 -14.80 6.00
C THR A 46 -5.92 -15.51 7.14
N ASN A 47 -7.22 -15.32 7.30
CA ASN A 47 -8.08 -15.98 8.30
C ASN A 47 -7.44 -16.05 9.69
N HIS A 48 -6.93 -14.93 10.16
CA HIS A 48 -6.16 -14.81 11.39
C HIS A 48 -6.59 -13.52 12.09
N LYS A 49 -6.70 -13.54 13.41
CA LYS A 49 -7.07 -12.34 14.16
C LYS A 49 -5.95 -11.31 14.14
N GLY A 50 -6.27 -10.09 13.76
CA GLY A 50 -5.35 -8.99 13.79
C GLY A 50 -5.19 -8.27 12.45
N TYR A 51 -4.08 -7.57 12.30
CA TYR A 51 -3.83 -6.79 11.10
C TYR A 51 -3.14 -7.62 10.04
N ASP A 52 -3.88 -7.94 8.97
CA ASP A 52 -3.37 -8.52 7.73
C ASP A 52 -3.64 -7.54 6.59
N ASN A 53 -2.60 -6.91 6.03
CA ASN A 53 -2.80 -5.77 5.15
C ASN A 53 -1.67 -5.61 4.12
N GLN A 54 -1.81 -4.59 3.26
CA GLN A 54 -0.79 -4.17 2.29
C GLN A 54 -0.35 -5.29 1.33
N PRO A 55 -1.31 -6.01 0.72
CA PRO A 55 -0.98 -7.08 -0.21
C PRO A 55 -0.23 -6.55 -1.43
N SER A 56 0.78 -7.32 -1.88
CA SER A 56 1.54 -7.07 -3.09
C SER A 56 1.81 -8.37 -3.82
N PHE A 57 1.47 -8.45 -5.10
CA PHE A 57 1.72 -9.64 -5.90
C PHE A 57 3.17 -9.71 -6.36
N HIS A 58 3.73 -10.91 -6.34
CA HIS A 58 4.93 -11.19 -7.12
C HIS A 58 4.62 -11.03 -8.60
N PRO A 59 5.47 -10.33 -9.39
CA PRO A 59 5.15 -10.02 -10.80
C PRO A 59 5.01 -11.27 -11.68
N GLU A 60 5.69 -12.37 -11.36
CA GLU A 60 5.76 -13.58 -12.20
C GLU A 60 5.25 -14.85 -11.52
N LYS A 61 5.28 -14.92 -10.17
CA LYS A 61 4.91 -16.13 -9.41
C LYS A 61 3.50 -16.02 -8.84
N THR A 62 2.93 -17.14 -8.42
CA THR A 62 1.61 -17.22 -7.78
C THR A 62 1.65 -16.82 -6.30
N ILE A 63 2.44 -15.82 -5.94
CA ILE A 63 2.72 -15.41 -4.57
C ILE A 63 2.17 -14.00 -4.32
N ILE A 64 1.55 -13.84 -3.15
CA ILE A 64 1.15 -12.54 -2.57
C ILE A 64 1.98 -12.37 -1.30
N TYR A 65 2.64 -11.22 -1.17
CA TYR A 65 3.27 -10.77 0.06
C TYR A 65 2.36 -9.80 0.78
N TYR A 66 2.37 -9.82 2.11
CA TYR A 66 1.54 -8.93 2.92
C TYR A 66 2.15 -8.73 4.31
N SER A 67 1.74 -7.66 4.98
CA SER A 67 2.10 -7.38 6.37
C SER A 67 1.09 -8.05 7.29
N SER A 68 1.56 -8.76 8.32
CA SER A 68 0.72 -9.53 9.25
C SER A 68 1.19 -9.36 10.69
N THR A 69 0.26 -9.07 11.59
CA THR A 69 0.59 -8.96 13.03
C THR A 69 0.81 -10.32 13.64
N ASN A 70 1.88 -10.47 14.41
CA ASN A 70 2.20 -11.65 15.20
C ASN A 70 1.57 -11.61 16.59
N ASP A 71 1.67 -12.73 17.33
CA ASP A 71 1.14 -12.88 18.69
C ASP A 71 1.76 -11.88 19.70
N ASP A 72 2.98 -11.38 19.43
CA ASP A 72 3.66 -10.37 20.23
C ASP A 72 3.26 -8.92 19.90
N GLY A 73 2.34 -8.74 18.93
CA GLY A 73 1.85 -7.44 18.47
C GLY A 73 2.77 -6.72 17.49
N ARG A 74 3.86 -7.35 17.04
CA ARG A 74 4.71 -6.86 15.95
C ARG A 74 4.13 -7.28 14.61
N THR A 75 4.57 -6.61 13.56
CA THR A 75 4.10 -6.86 12.19
C THR A 75 5.27 -7.32 11.35
N ASP A 76 5.16 -8.53 10.81
CA ASP A 76 6.13 -9.12 9.89
C ASP A 76 5.57 -9.28 8.47
N ILE A 77 6.46 -9.56 7.53
CA ILE A 77 6.07 -9.92 6.16
C ILE A 77 5.82 -11.41 6.06
N ARG A 78 4.66 -11.77 5.53
CA ARG A 78 4.28 -13.13 5.14
C ARG A 78 4.07 -13.21 3.64
N SER A 79 4.13 -14.43 3.12
CA SER A 79 3.76 -14.75 1.74
C SER A 79 2.70 -15.83 1.71
N TYR A 80 1.80 -15.74 0.73
CA TYR A 80 0.81 -16.76 0.41
C TYR A 80 0.93 -17.16 -1.05
N ASP A 81 1.20 -18.43 -1.33
CA ASP A 81 1.14 -18.98 -2.68
C ASP A 81 -0.27 -19.50 -2.97
N TYR A 82 -1.00 -18.80 -3.82
CA TYR A 82 -2.39 -19.13 -4.14
C TYR A 82 -2.57 -20.36 -5.04
N LYS A 83 -1.48 -20.96 -5.54
CA LYS A 83 -1.51 -22.25 -6.26
C LYS A 83 -1.39 -23.40 -5.28
N SER A 84 -0.39 -23.38 -4.40
CA SER A 84 -0.18 -24.43 -3.39
C SER A 84 -1.00 -24.23 -2.12
N LYS A 85 -1.58 -23.05 -1.91
CA LYS A 85 -2.31 -22.60 -0.71
C LYS A 85 -1.44 -22.65 0.56
N GLN A 86 -0.16 -22.33 0.42
CA GLN A 86 0.82 -22.35 1.51
C GLN A 86 1.16 -20.91 1.94
N THR A 87 1.13 -20.68 3.25
CA THR A 87 1.64 -19.44 3.87
C THR A 87 3.05 -19.69 4.43
N LYS A 88 3.94 -18.70 4.31
CA LYS A 88 5.29 -18.70 4.89
C LYS A 88 5.59 -17.35 5.53
N SER A 89 6.31 -17.34 6.64
CA SER A 89 6.94 -16.12 7.16
C SER A 89 8.18 -15.81 6.32
N ILE A 90 8.34 -14.54 5.97
CA ILE A 90 9.50 -14.02 5.24
C ILE A 90 10.43 -13.29 6.21
N THR A 91 9.87 -12.47 7.10
CA THR A 91 10.61 -11.81 8.18
C THR A 91 10.18 -12.38 9.53
N GLN A 92 11.08 -12.32 10.51
CA GLN A 92 10.86 -12.62 11.93
C GLN A 92 11.86 -11.78 12.70
N THR A 93 11.56 -10.50 12.87
CA THR A 93 12.49 -9.53 13.44
C THR A 93 11.96 -8.93 14.74
N THR A 94 12.77 -8.14 15.40
CA THR A 94 12.34 -7.34 16.55
C THR A 94 11.71 -6.00 16.13
N GLU A 95 11.76 -5.67 14.85
CA GLU A 95 11.16 -4.47 14.27
C GLU A 95 9.73 -4.73 13.78
N LYS A 96 9.15 -3.79 13.05
CA LYS A 96 7.86 -3.97 12.36
C LYS A 96 8.04 -3.69 10.88
N GLU A 97 7.61 -4.60 10.03
CA GLU A 97 7.74 -4.48 8.58
C GLU A 97 6.38 -4.25 7.93
N TYR A 98 6.36 -3.28 6.99
CA TYR A 98 5.15 -2.88 6.28
C TYR A 98 5.37 -2.69 4.77
N SER A 99 4.30 -2.80 4.00
CA SER A 99 4.25 -2.48 2.56
C SER A 99 5.28 -3.26 1.72
N PRO A 100 5.29 -4.61 1.78
CA PRO A 100 6.23 -5.42 1.02
C PRO A 100 6.01 -5.22 -0.48
N THR A 101 7.11 -5.04 -1.21
CA THR A 101 7.11 -4.90 -2.68
C THR A 101 8.32 -5.62 -3.25
N VAL A 102 8.11 -6.48 -4.25
CA VAL A 102 9.22 -7.13 -4.96
C VAL A 102 10.06 -6.08 -5.67
N THR A 103 11.37 -6.10 -5.47
CA THR A 103 12.29 -5.21 -6.19
C THR A 103 12.30 -5.52 -7.68
N PRO A 104 12.60 -4.54 -8.56
CA PRO A 104 12.55 -4.76 -10.00
C PRO A 104 13.47 -5.88 -10.53
N ASP A 105 14.57 -6.19 -9.81
CA ASP A 105 15.47 -7.32 -10.11
C ASP A 105 14.93 -8.69 -9.66
N GLY A 106 13.80 -8.70 -8.92
CA GLY A 106 13.14 -9.92 -8.42
C GLY A 106 13.89 -10.64 -7.31
N GLN A 107 14.98 -10.07 -6.76
CA GLN A 107 15.84 -10.76 -5.78
C GLN A 107 15.47 -10.43 -4.33
N TYR A 108 14.77 -9.30 -4.11
CA TYR A 108 14.47 -8.80 -2.77
C TYR A 108 13.00 -8.39 -2.64
N LEU A 109 12.58 -8.27 -1.39
CA LEU A 109 11.36 -7.57 -0.96
C LEU A 109 11.77 -6.27 -0.28
N SER A 110 11.47 -5.12 -0.88
CA SER A 110 11.57 -3.84 -0.19
C SER A 110 10.36 -3.64 0.72
N CYS A 111 10.56 -3.04 1.89
CA CYS A 111 9.52 -2.76 2.87
C CYS A 111 9.91 -1.58 3.76
N ILE A 112 8.93 -1.03 4.45
CA ILE A 112 9.16 -0.06 5.52
C ILE A 112 9.52 -0.83 6.79
N ILE A 113 10.66 -0.49 7.40
CA ILE A 113 11.12 -1.03 8.67
C ILE A 113 10.87 0.03 9.73
N GLN A 114 9.90 -0.19 10.58
CA GLN A 114 9.57 0.71 11.68
C GLN A 114 10.29 0.27 12.96
N ARG A 115 11.14 1.16 13.46
CA ARG A 115 11.94 0.96 14.67
C ARG A 115 11.14 1.31 15.94
N ASP A 116 11.52 0.74 17.07
CA ASP A 116 10.89 1.05 18.37
C ASP A 116 11.03 2.53 18.79
N ASN A 117 12.05 3.25 18.29
CA ASN A 117 12.22 4.69 18.51
C ASN A 117 11.35 5.56 17.58
N GLY A 118 10.52 4.94 16.73
CA GLY A 118 9.62 5.63 15.78
C GLY A 118 10.25 5.98 14.43
N ALA A 119 11.54 5.70 14.21
CA ALA A 119 12.14 5.85 12.88
C ALA A 119 11.50 4.86 11.89
N GLN A 120 11.36 5.27 10.65
CA GLN A 120 10.87 4.44 9.56
C GLN A 120 11.84 4.49 8.40
N ASP A 121 12.58 3.41 8.22
CA ASP A 121 13.53 3.23 7.13
C ASP A 121 12.85 2.54 5.94
N LEU A 122 13.28 2.84 4.72
CA LEU A 122 13.06 1.94 3.61
C LEU A 122 14.21 0.93 3.58
N GLY A 123 13.89 -0.34 3.74
CA GLY A 123 14.85 -1.43 3.64
C GLY A 123 14.42 -2.48 2.62
N LYS A 124 15.24 -3.52 2.46
CA LYS A 124 14.90 -4.70 1.67
C LYS A 124 15.47 -5.96 2.32
N TYR A 125 14.74 -7.05 2.19
CA TYR A 125 15.14 -8.40 2.61
C TYR A 125 15.36 -9.27 1.37
N PRO A 126 16.27 -10.25 1.40
CA PRO A 126 16.29 -11.30 0.36
C PRO A 126 14.90 -11.93 0.23
N ILE A 127 14.47 -12.27 -0.99
CA ILE A 127 13.09 -12.71 -1.25
C ILE A 127 12.69 -14.00 -0.50
N ASP A 128 13.68 -14.80 -0.13
CA ASP A 128 13.51 -16.04 0.64
C ASP A 128 13.77 -15.84 2.15
N GLY A 129 13.89 -14.59 2.63
CA GLY A 129 14.22 -14.23 4.00
C GLY A 129 15.71 -14.03 4.23
N GLY A 130 16.08 -13.45 5.37
CA GLY A 130 17.46 -13.14 5.77
C GLY A 130 17.58 -11.74 6.39
N GLU A 131 18.81 -11.25 6.52
CA GLU A 131 19.08 -9.95 7.13
C GLU A 131 18.69 -8.78 6.22
N PRO A 132 18.18 -7.68 6.77
CA PRO A 132 17.79 -6.50 6.01
C PRO A 132 18.99 -5.71 5.50
N ILE A 133 18.79 -5.07 4.36
CA ILE A 133 19.68 -4.04 3.81
C ILE A 133 18.89 -2.72 3.84
N VAL A 134 19.35 -1.74 4.61
CA VAL A 134 18.75 -0.42 4.66
C VAL A 134 19.09 0.34 3.37
N LEU A 135 18.07 0.87 2.70
CA LEU A 135 18.19 1.64 1.47
C LEU A 135 18.13 3.15 1.72
N ILE A 136 17.18 3.58 2.55
CA ILE A 136 16.94 5.00 2.88
C ILE A 136 16.64 5.10 4.38
N ASP A 137 17.45 5.85 5.11
CA ASP A 137 17.40 6.08 6.55
C ASP A 137 17.33 7.56 6.96
N ASN A 138 17.41 8.44 5.97
CA ASN A 138 17.41 9.90 6.16
C ASN A 138 16.05 10.56 5.89
N LEU A 139 15.02 9.77 5.56
CA LEU A 139 13.64 10.21 5.37
C LEU A 139 12.70 9.27 6.16
N ILE A 140 11.62 9.81 6.69
CA ILE A 140 10.59 8.98 7.33
C ILE A 140 9.66 8.46 6.23
N VAL A 141 10.05 7.35 5.61
CA VAL A 141 9.32 6.77 4.48
C VAL A 141 8.11 6.00 4.99
N GLY A 142 6.90 6.37 4.56
CA GLY A 142 5.67 5.64 4.90
C GLY A 142 5.26 4.61 3.84
N TYR A 143 5.44 4.95 2.55
CA TYR A 143 5.14 4.08 1.41
C TYR A 143 6.10 4.36 0.27
N HIS A 144 6.28 3.37 -0.62
CA HIS A 144 7.19 3.49 -1.75
C HIS A 144 6.66 2.76 -2.99
N VAL A 145 7.17 3.17 -4.14
CA VAL A 145 6.99 2.47 -5.41
C VAL A 145 8.30 2.54 -6.20
N TRP A 146 8.72 1.43 -6.78
CA TRP A 146 9.85 1.41 -7.69
C TRP A 146 9.43 1.94 -9.07
N ALA A 147 10.07 2.99 -9.54
CA ALA A 147 9.93 3.46 -10.93
C ALA A 147 10.70 2.55 -11.89
N ASP A 148 11.93 2.23 -11.51
CA ASP A 148 12.86 1.33 -12.19
C ASP A 148 13.86 0.73 -11.18
N ASN A 149 14.97 0.13 -11.64
CA ASN A 149 16.01 -0.47 -10.79
C ASN A 149 16.75 0.53 -9.87
N SER A 150 16.61 1.82 -10.11
CA SER A 150 17.40 2.88 -9.46
C SER A 150 16.55 3.98 -8.84
N HIS A 151 15.32 4.16 -9.31
CA HIS A 151 14.47 5.27 -8.89
C HIS A 151 13.24 4.78 -8.14
N LEU A 152 12.87 5.56 -7.13
CA LEU A 152 11.72 5.33 -6.26
C LEU A 152 10.83 6.57 -6.22
N GLY A 153 9.52 6.36 -6.24
CA GLY A 153 8.55 7.31 -5.72
C GLY A 153 8.29 7.01 -4.25
N LEU A 154 8.36 8.03 -3.39
CA LEU A 154 8.21 7.90 -1.94
C LEU A 154 7.07 8.76 -1.43
N PHE A 155 6.28 8.20 -0.54
CA PHE A 155 5.43 8.95 0.38
C PHE A 155 6.24 9.15 1.66
N VAL A 156 6.61 10.40 1.93
CA VAL A 156 7.37 10.78 3.13
C VAL A 156 6.44 11.42 4.14
N LEU A 157 6.47 10.88 5.36
CA LEU A 157 5.65 11.36 6.46
C LEU A 157 6.11 12.74 6.92
N GLY A 158 5.16 13.61 7.18
CA GLY A 158 5.37 14.97 7.65
C GLY A 158 4.05 15.73 7.78
N THR A 159 4.14 17.02 8.03
CA THR A 159 2.97 17.92 8.04
C THR A 159 3.30 19.12 7.14
N PRO A 160 2.84 19.07 5.87
CA PRO A 160 2.11 18.00 5.18
C PRO A 160 2.98 16.79 4.81
N ASN A 161 2.35 15.65 4.44
CA ASN A 161 3.02 14.53 3.79
C ASN A 161 3.45 14.93 2.37
N THR A 162 4.62 14.45 1.93
CA THR A 162 5.22 14.87 0.67
C THR A 162 5.53 13.71 -0.28
N PHE A 163 5.48 13.99 -1.59
CA PHE A 163 5.89 13.09 -2.66
C PHE A 163 7.33 13.38 -3.06
N HIS A 164 8.19 12.35 -2.96
CA HIS A 164 9.58 12.45 -3.35
C HIS A 164 9.89 11.51 -4.52
N TYR A 165 10.78 11.94 -5.40
CA TYR A 165 11.40 11.10 -6.42
C TYR A 165 12.88 10.94 -6.10
N TYR A 166 13.27 9.71 -5.79
CA TYR A 166 14.56 9.40 -5.19
C TYR A 166 15.42 8.54 -6.10
N LEU A 167 16.64 9.01 -6.40
CA LEU A 167 17.66 8.25 -7.14
C LEU A 167 18.58 7.54 -6.14
N LEU A 168 18.40 6.24 -5.98
CA LEU A 168 19.02 5.44 -4.92
C LEU A 168 20.57 5.40 -4.96
N PRO A 169 21.24 5.12 -6.10
CA PRO A 169 22.70 5.03 -6.12
C PRO A 169 23.42 6.33 -5.76
N MET A 170 22.79 7.47 -6.03
CA MET A 170 23.36 8.79 -5.76
C MET A 170 22.81 9.41 -4.47
N LYS A 171 21.88 8.76 -3.80
CA LYS A 171 21.11 9.30 -2.67
C LYS A 171 20.54 10.70 -2.96
N LYS A 172 20.12 10.92 -4.21
CA LYS A 172 19.59 12.21 -4.66
C LYS A 172 18.08 12.22 -4.54
N ASP A 173 17.57 13.19 -3.81
CA ASP A 173 16.17 13.38 -3.49
C ASP A 173 15.59 14.64 -4.16
N ALA A 174 14.35 14.56 -4.63
CA ALA A 174 13.59 15.68 -5.16
C ALA A 174 12.14 15.62 -4.65
N THR A 175 11.74 16.62 -3.89
CA THR A 175 10.34 16.79 -3.46
C THR A 175 9.53 17.35 -4.62
N LEU A 176 8.48 16.61 -5.04
CA LEU A 176 7.67 16.93 -6.22
C LEU A 176 6.22 17.29 -5.91
N GLY A 177 5.80 17.17 -4.66
CA GLY A 177 4.42 17.50 -4.26
C GLY A 177 4.19 17.38 -2.77
N GLU A 178 3.12 18.01 -2.33
CA GLU A 178 2.66 18.06 -0.94
C GLU A 178 1.22 17.58 -0.85
N ASN A 179 0.77 17.29 0.38
CA ASN A 179 -0.59 16.82 0.66
C ASN A 179 -0.95 15.59 -0.17
N ILE A 180 -0.05 14.63 -0.23
CA ILE A 180 -0.29 13.40 -0.99
C ILE A 180 -0.91 12.30 -0.12
N GLY A 181 -1.60 11.38 -0.76
CA GLY A 181 -2.05 10.11 -0.21
C GLY A 181 -0.99 9.03 -0.32
N ARG A 182 -1.24 7.93 0.38
CA ARG A 182 -0.33 6.78 0.50
C ARG A 182 -0.32 5.83 -0.71
N SER A 183 -1.24 5.99 -1.65
CA SER A 183 -1.41 5.10 -2.80
C SER A 183 -0.49 5.52 -3.94
N LEU A 184 0.64 4.82 -4.07
CA LEU A 184 1.66 5.03 -5.08
C LEU A 184 1.77 3.78 -5.97
N HIS A 185 1.72 3.94 -7.30
CA HIS A 185 1.78 2.81 -8.22
C HIS A 185 2.56 3.13 -9.48
N ARG A 186 3.23 2.12 -10.05
CA ARG A 186 3.63 2.19 -11.47
C ARG A 186 2.39 2.12 -12.34
N ILE A 187 2.39 2.88 -13.43
CA ILE A 187 1.34 2.79 -14.44
C ILE A 187 1.72 1.70 -15.42
N PRO A 188 0.86 0.68 -15.65
CA PRO A 188 1.17 -0.41 -16.57
C PRO A 188 1.45 0.10 -18.00
N GLY A 189 2.56 -0.37 -18.58
CA GLY A 189 2.95 0.00 -19.95
C GLY A 189 3.56 1.38 -20.12
N GLU A 190 3.74 2.15 -19.02
CA GLU A 190 4.31 3.50 -19.07
C GLU A 190 5.56 3.63 -18.18
N SER A 191 6.48 4.54 -18.56
CA SER A 191 7.54 5.04 -17.69
C SER A 191 6.98 6.12 -16.75
N ALA A 192 6.01 5.73 -15.90
CA ALA A 192 5.27 6.68 -15.08
C ALA A 192 4.83 6.09 -13.73
N ILE A 193 4.66 6.99 -12.75
CA ILE A 193 4.11 6.69 -11.42
C ILE A 193 2.82 7.47 -11.23
N SER A 194 1.79 6.83 -10.68
CA SER A 194 0.60 7.52 -10.20
C SER A 194 0.66 7.73 -8.68
N PHE A 195 0.06 8.83 -8.23
CA PHE A 195 -0.11 9.16 -6.83
C PHE A 195 -1.40 9.98 -6.64
N VAL A 196 -1.95 9.97 -5.41
CA VAL A 196 -3.13 10.76 -5.08
C VAL A 196 -2.70 12.06 -4.42
N ASN A 197 -3.20 13.20 -4.91
CA ASN A 197 -3.04 14.50 -4.28
C ASN A 197 -4.32 14.85 -3.50
N LYS A 198 -4.15 15.19 -2.24
CA LYS A 198 -5.22 15.46 -1.25
C LYS A 198 -5.26 16.93 -0.83
N ALA A 199 -4.73 17.83 -1.64
CA ALA A 199 -4.67 19.27 -1.32
C ALA A 199 -6.05 19.91 -1.19
N SER A 200 -7.10 19.34 -1.79
CA SER A 200 -8.48 19.79 -1.64
C SER A 200 -9.22 18.90 -0.63
N GLU A 201 -9.96 19.52 0.30
CA GLU A 201 -10.83 18.79 1.22
C GLU A 201 -12.04 18.13 0.52
N LYS A 202 -12.41 18.65 -0.65
CA LYS A 202 -13.61 18.22 -1.38
C LYS A 202 -13.34 17.14 -2.42
N GLU A 203 -12.14 17.17 -3.02
CA GLU A 203 -11.85 16.33 -4.17
C GLU A 203 -10.38 15.98 -4.20
N TRP A 204 -10.08 14.69 -4.21
CA TRP A 204 -8.73 14.18 -4.33
C TRP A 204 -8.44 13.78 -5.78
N VAL A 205 -7.26 14.13 -6.26
CA VAL A 205 -6.88 13.98 -7.67
C VAL A 205 -5.84 12.89 -7.83
N ILE A 206 -6.10 11.95 -8.73
CA ILE A 206 -5.12 10.98 -9.18
C ILE A 206 -4.20 11.68 -10.17
N LYS A 207 -2.91 11.75 -9.87
CA LYS A 207 -1.88 12.39 -10.69
C LYS A 207 -0.92 11.36 -11.25
N LYS A 208 -0.30 11.70 -12.39
CA LYS A 208 0.77 10.95 -13.05
C LYS A 208 2.04 11.78 -13.07
N LEU A 209 3.14 11.20 -12.60
CA LEU A 209 4.50 11.66 -12.86
C LEU A 209 5.07 10.86 -14.02
N GLN A 210 5.37 11.52 -15.14
CA GLN A 210 6.16 10.94 -16.22
C GLN A 210 7.63 10.96 -15.83
N THR A 211 8.25 9.80 -15.64
CA THR A 211 9.58 9.72 -15.00
C THR A 211 10.73 10.20 -15.87
N GLU A 212 10.58 10.17 -17.19
CA GLU A 212 11.60 10.64 -18.14
C GLU A 212 11.61 12.18 -18.27
N THR A 213 10.46 12.82 -18.21
CA THR A 213 10.32 14.27 -18.40
C THR A 213 10.08 15.03 -17.10
N MET A 214 9.81 14.32 -16.00
CA MET A 214 9.43 14.86 -14.70
C MET A 214 8.15 15.71 -14.74
N GLN A 215 7.32 15.54 -15.77
CA GLN A 215 6.05 16.25 -15.90
C GLN A 215 4.97 15.57 -15.07
N ILE A 216 4.18 16.39 -14.37
CA ILE A 216 3.02 15.94 -13.60
C ILE A 216 1.74 16.36 -14.30
N SER A 217 0.82 15.41 -14.48
CA SER A 217 -0.50 15.63 -15.07
C SER A 217 -1.61 14.98 -14.26
N ASN A 218 -2.86 15.40 -14.48
CA ASN A 218 -4.03 14.80 -13.83
C ASN A 218 -4.54 13.63 -14.67
N LEU A 219 -4.94 12.53 -14.00
CA LEU A 219 -5.57 11.37 -14.62
C LEU A 219 -7.09 11.33 -14.34
N GLY A 220 -7.52 11.84 -13.20
CA GLY A 220 -8.91 11.82 -12.78
C GLY A 220 -9.05 12.12 -11.30
N THR A 221 -10.29 12.07 -10.80
CA THR A 221 -10.59 12.21 -9.39
C THR A 221 -10.84 10.85 -8.74
N THR A 222 -10.49 10.71 -7.46
CA THR A 222 -10.78 9.50 -6.71
C THR A 222 -12.27 9.38 -6.42
N LEU A 223 -12.69 8.20 -5.97
CA LEU A 223 -13.98 8.09 -5.27
C LEU A 223 -13.91 8.92 -3.98
N ASN A 224 -15.00 9.60 -3.63
CA ASN A 224 -15.05 10.49 -2.47
C ASN A 224 -14.64 9.75 -1.19
N GLY A 225 -13.66 10.30 -0.48
CA GLY A 225 -13.13 9.74 0.77
C GLY A 225 -12.20 8.53 0.62
N SER A 226 -11.91 8.08 -0.60
CA SER A 226 -11.02 6.94 -0.88
C SER A 226 -9.72 7.39 -1.52
N GLU A 227 -8.59 6.84 -1.08
CA GLU A 227 -7.27 7.11 -1.67
C GLU A 227 -6.59 5.86 -2.25
N ASP A 228 -6.99 4.68 -1.77
CA ASP A 228 -6.35 3.44 -2.18
C ASP A 228 -6.89 2.98 -3.54
N LEU A 229 -6.01 2.90 -4.50
CA LEU A 229 -6.29 2.43 -5.85
C LEU A 229 -5.37 1.29 -6.25
N SER A 230 -5.70 0.58 -7.33
CA SER A 230 -4.78 -0.32 -8.01
C SER A 230 -5.00 -0.23 -9.52
N TRP A 231 -3.96 -0.51 -10.30
CA TRP A 231 -4.03 -0.51 -11.75
C TRP A 231 -4.36 -1.90 -12.29
N LEU A 232 -5.26 -1.95 -13.26
CA LEU A 232 -5.46 -3.12 -14.10
C LEU A 232 -4.43 -3.11 -15.25
N PRO A 233 -3.98 -4.28 -15.74
CA PRO A 233 -2.95 -4.34 -16.79
C PRO A 233 -3.31 -3.64 -18.09
N ASP A 234 -4.61 -3.42 -18.34
CA ASP A 234 -5.13 -2.71 -19.52
C ASP A 234 -5.28 -1.19 -19.33
N GLY A 235 -4.67 -0.63 -18.27
CA GLY A 235 -4.66 0.81 -18.02
C GLY A 235 -5.90 1.37 -17.32
N LYS A 236 -6.84 0.51 -16.86
CA LYS A 236 -7.91 0.95 -15.98
C LYS A 236 -7.42 1.05 -14.53
N ILE A 237 -8.07 1.91 -13.74
CA ILE A 237 -7.87 2.05 -12.30
C ILE A 237 -9.04 1.40 -11.58
N VAL A 238 -8.78 0.62 -10.54
CA VAL A 238 -9.82 0.08 -9.65
C VAL A 238 -9.71 0.72 -8.27
N MET A 239 -10.85 1.09 -7.69
CA MET A 239 -11.00 1.65 -6.33
C MET A 239 -12.22 1.08 -5.64
N SER A 240 -12.32 1.32 -4.32
CA SER A 240 -13.50 0.98 -3.51
C SER A 240 -14.06 2.20 -2.81
N ASP A 241 -15.38 2.20 -2.58
CA ASP A 241 -16.07 3.11 -1.66
C ASP A 241 -16.16 2.56 -0.21
N GLY A 242 -15.48 1.43 0.06
CA GLY A 242 -15.51 0.69 1.31
C GLY A 242 -16.42 -0.55 1.27
N THR A 243 -17.36 -0.63 0.33
CA THR A 243 -18.36 -1.72 0.23
C THR A 243 -18.53 -2.25 -1.19
N LYS A 244 -18.20 -1.45 -2.19
CA LYS A 244 -18.30 -1.78 -3.61
C LYS A 244 -17.01 -1.44 -4.30
N LEU A 245 -16.79 -2.06 -5.46
CA LEU A 245 -15.65 -1.79 -6.31
C LEU A 245 -16.08 -1.06 -7.57
N PHE A 246 -15.24 -0.15 -8.03
CA PHE A 246 -15.45 0.64 -9.23
C PHE A 246 -14.17 0.68 -10.06
N TYR A 247 -14.31 0.88 -11.36
CA TYR A 247 -13.18 1.12 -12.23
C TYR A 247 -13.35 2.39 -13.05
N LEU A 248 -12.24 3.07 -13.28
CA LEU A 248 -12.10 4.25 -14.13
C LEU A 248 -11.22 3.90 -15.31
N GLN A 249 -11.54 4.39 -16.50
CA GLN A 249 -10.68 4.35 -17.65
C GLN A 249 -10.23 5.79 -17.99
N PRO A 250 -9.03 6.22 -17.56
CA PRO A 250 -8.61 7.63 -17.65
C PRO A 250 -8.67 8.19 -19.09
N ASP A 251 -8.34 7.37 -20.10
CA ASP A 251 -8.33 7.79 -21.51
C ASP A 251 -9.73 8.01 -22.11
N LYS A 252 -10.78 7.51 -21.44
CA LYS A 252 -12.17 7.56 -21.94
C LYS A 252 -13.08 8.48 -21.14
N GLY A 253 -12.54 9.19 -20.16
CA GLY A 253 -13.29 10.15 -19.35
C GLY A 253 -13.13 9.95 -17.85
N GLN A 254 -13.96 10.66 -17.07
CA GLN A 254 -13.85 10.74 -15.62
C GLN A 254 -14.93 9.93 -14.87
N ASN A 255 -15.68 9.08 -15.58
CA ASN A 255 -16.79 8.35 -14.96
C ASN A 255 -16.31 7.01 -14.36
N TRP A 256 -16.59 6.81 -13.10
CA TRP A 256 -16.43 5.53 -12.42
C TRP A 256 -17.55 4.57 -12.81
N ASN A 257 -17.18 3.36 -13.22
CA ASN A 257 -18.10 2.29 -13.57
C ASN A 257 -18.06 1.22 -12.49
N ALA A 258 -19.20 0.61 -12.15
CA ALA A 258 -19.22 -0.45 -11.16
C ALA A 258 -18.52 -1.71 -11.66
N VAL A 259 -17.71 -2.34 -10.79
CA VAL A 259 -17.23 -3.70 -11.00
C VAL A 259 -18.37 -4.67 -10.72
N GLU A 260 -18.62 -5.62 -11.61
CA GLU A 260 -19.61 -6.66 -11.39
C GLU A 260 -19.10 -7.69 -10.38
N ILE A 261 -19.88 -7.95 -9.34
CA ILE A 261 -19.55 -8.92 -8.31
C ILE A 261 -20.38 -10.17 -8.56
N GLU A 262 -19.81 -11.16 -9.24
CA GLU A 262 -20.49 -12.40 -9.59
C GLU A 262 -20.69 -13.29 -8.35
N SER A 263 -19.79 -13.21 -7.36
CA SER A 263 -19.95 -13.84 -6.05
C SER A 263 -19.11 -13.13 -4.98
N GLY A 264 -19.49 -13.28 -3.70
CA GLY A 264 -18.73 -12.75 -2.57
C GLY A 264 -18.98 -11.28 -2.25
N ALA A 265 -20.08 -10.69 -2.67
CA ALA A 265 -20.44 -9.31 -2.29
C ALA A 265 -20.53 -9.10 -0.77
N ASN A 266 -20.90 -10.14 -0.03
CA ASN A 266 -21.07 -10.11 1.42
C ASN A 266 -19.76 -9.97 2.20
N VAL A 267 -18.60 -10.27 1.59
CA VAL A 267 -17.30 -10.12 2.25
C VAL A 267 -16.69 -8.73 2.05
N LEU A 268 -17.19 -7.90 1.13
CA LEU A 268 -16.70 -6.56 0.88
C LEU A 268 -17.21 -5.58 1.95
N LYS A 269 -16.55 -5.56 3.10
CA LYS A 269 -16.88 -4.67 4.23
C LYS A 269 -15.65 -3.91 4.67
N GLY A 270 -15.74 -2.58 4.74
CA GLY A 270 -14.63 -1.75 5.13
C GLY A 270 -13.39 -1.95 4.25
N VAL A 271 -13.59 -2.09 2.94
CA VAL A 271 -12.50 -2.27 1.98
C VAL A 271 -11.53 -1.09 2.09
N SER A 272 -10.28 -1.37 2.43
CA SER A 272 -9.28 -0.37 2.71
C SER A 272 -8.07 -0.41 1.78
N ARG A 273 -7.84 -1.55 1.08
CA ARG A 273 -6.73 -1.71 0.13
C ARG A 273 -7.06 -2.70 -0.97
N LEU A 274 -6.40 -2.50 -2.09
CA LEU A 274 -6.53 -3.33 -3.29
C LEU A 274 -5.15 -3.64 -3.87
N ALA A 275 -4.96 -4.85 -4.40
CA ALA A 275 -3.82 -5.18 -5.24
C ALA A 275 -4.26 -6.07 -6.39
N VAL A 276 -3.73 -5.83 -7.58
CA VAL A 276 -4.03 -6.58 -8.82
C VAL A 276 -2.79 -7.36 -9.24
N SER A 277 -2.99 -8.63 -9.63
CA SER A 277 -1.90 -9.43 -10.19
C SER A 277 -1.47 -8.92 -11.56
N ALA A 278 -0.17 -9.03 -11.89
CA ALA A 278 0.38 -8.53 -13.15
C ALA A 278 -0.32 -9.09 -14.39
N ASN A 279 -0.82 -10.34 -14.32
CA ASN A 279 -1.57 -10.97 -15.40
C ASN A 279 -3.07 -10.61 -15.45
N GLY A 280 -3.55 -9.76 -14.52
CA GLY A 280 -4.94 -9.33 -14.43
C GLY A 280 -5.96 -10.43 -14.09
N LYS A 281 -5.53 -11.55 -13.50
CA LYS A 281 -6.42 -12.69 -13.18
C LYS A 281 -6.85 -12.75 -11.73
N LYS A 282 -6.20 -12.00 -10.85
CA LYS A 282 -6.48 -11.98 -9.40
C LYS A 282 -6.54 -10.56 -8.87
N LEU A 283 -7.45 -10.36 -7.92
CA LEU A 283 -7.58 -9.15 -7.11
C LEU A 283 -7.51 -9.55 -5.64
N ALA A 284 -6.56 -8.99 -4.90
CA ALA A 284 -6.54 -9.04 -3.45
C ALA A 284 -7.25 -7.80 -2.88
N VAL A 285 -8.12 -8.03 -1.89
CA VAL A 285 -8.94 -6.99 -1.26
C VAL A 285 -8.75 -7.11 0.24
N VAL A 286 -8.36 -6.03 0.89
CA VAL A 286 -8.30 -5.93 2.36
C VAL A 286 -9.64 -5.46 2.88
N VAL A 287 -10.20 -6.22 3.81
CA VAL A 287 -11.51 -5.95 4.43
C VAL A 287 -11.39 -5.89 5.95
N THR A 288 -12.30 -5.21 6.62
CA THR A 288 -12.41 -5.23 8.08
C THR A 288 -13.02 -6.56 8.54
N GLU A 289 -12.45 -7.16 9.62
CA GLU A 289 -13.01 -8.34 10.27
C GLU A 289 -14.40 -8.10 10.88
#